data_94238d913b025975e970262a988dd5a4
#
_entry.id   94238d913b025975e970262a988dd5a4
#
_cell.length_a   1.000
_cell.length_b   1.000
_cell.length_c   1.000
_cell.angle_alpha   90.00
_cell.angle_beta   90.00
_cell.angle_gamma   90.00
#
_symmetry.space_group_name_H-M   'P 1'
#
loop_
_entity.id
_entity.type
_entity.pdbx_description
1 polymer ?
#
loop_
_entity_poly.entity_id
_entity_poly.type
_entity_poly.pdbx_seq_one_letter_code
_entity_poly.pdbx_strand_id
1 'polypeptide(L)'
;RMVEEAPTQELLHNMQHPYTKMLFAASAHEVTLPDTDATAPLLEVKGVCRDYRTPRKTVFGKPGKFRAVNNLSFSLNRGERLGLVGESGCGKSTLTRALLGLEAVSEGTITLRGEPVFTGTKPNLAVRRHMQVVFQDPYGSFNPRHRVARQITEPFYLLDTPPTGAARQQAIDDALI
;
A
#
# COMPACT_ATOMS: atom_id res chain seq x y z
N ARG A 1 11.65 5.08 -26.65
CA ARG A 1 11.81 4.48 -27.98
C ARG A 1 10.52 3.77 -28.37
N MET A 2 9.95 4.17 -29.51
CA MET A 2 8.76 3.48 -30.08
C MET A 2 9.20 2.09 -30.56
N VAL A 3 8.46 1.05 -30.19
CA VAL A 3 8.80 -0.35 -30.52
C VAL A 3 7.83 -0.95 -31.54
N GLU A 4 6.59 -0.44 -31.57
CA GLU A 4 5.55 -0.87 -32.49
C GLU A 4 4.53 0.26 -32.65
N GLU A 5 3.96 0.40 -33.86
CA GLU A 5 2.92 1.36 -34.20
C GLU A 5 1.95 0.70 -35.18
N ALA A 6 0.66 0.73 -34.87
CA ALA A 6 -0.41 0.30 -35.75
C ALA A 6 -1.74 0.93 -35.32
N PRO A 7 -2.77 0.91 -36.16
CA PRO A 7 -4.13 1.27 -35.75
C PRO A 7 -4.55 0.47 -34.50
N THR A 8 -5.29 1.10 -33.59
CA THR A 8 -5.61 0.52 -32.27
C THR A 8 -6.20 -0.88 -32.35
N GLN A 9 -7.11 -1.13 -33.26
CA GLN A 9 -7.72 -2.46 -33.43
C GLN A 9 -6.71 -3.51 -33.90
N GLU A 10 -5.84 -3.14 -34.82
CA GLU A 10 -4.79 -4.03 -35.32
C GLU A 10 -3.76 -4.32 -34.24
N LEU A 11 -3.35 -3.29 -33.48
CA LEU A 11 -2.42 -3.43 -32.36
C LEU A 11 -2.95 -4.39 -31.30
N LEU A 12 -4.25 -4.33 -30.98
CA LEU A 12 -4.87 -5.19 -29.97
C LEU A 12 -5.02 -6.65 -30.42
N HIS A 13 -5.23 -6.90 -31.71
CA HIS A 13 -5.50 -8.25 -32.21
C HIS A 13 -4.31 -8.93 -32.88
N ASN A 14 -3.33 -8.15 -33.34
CA ASN A 14 -2.20 -8.66 -34.12
C ASN A 14 -0.85 -8.06 -33.70
N MET A 15 -0.60 -7.98 -32.40
CA MET A 15 0.67 -7.52 -31.85
C MET A 15 1.85 -8.31 -32.42
N GLN A 16 2.86 -7.63 -32.94
CA GLN A 16 4.05 -8.27 -33.52
C GLN A 16 5.23 -8.24 -32.55
N HIS A 17 5.45 -7.11 -31.89
CA HIS A 17 6.63 -6.94 -31.05
C HIS A 17 6.52 -7.70 -29.71
N PRO A 18 7.55 -8.45 -29.26
CA PRO A 18 7.52 -9.22 -28.00
C PRO A 18 7.18 -8.37 -26.79
N TYR A 19 7.70 -7.15 -26.71
CA TYR A 19 7.42 -6.22 -25.61
C TYR A 19 5.94 -5.82 -25.55
N THR A 20 5.31 -5.55 -26.72
CA THR A 20 3.87 -5.24 -26.79
C THR A 20 3.05 -6.42 -26.29
N LYS A 21 3.35 -7.63 -26.76
CA LYS A 21 2.70 -8.88 -26.29
C LYS A 21 2.82 -9.07 -24.79
N MET A 22 4.02 -8.89 -24.25
CA MET A 22 4.28 -9.02 -22.81
C MET A 22 3.49 -7.99 -22.00
N LEU A 23 3.42 -6.75 -22.46
CA LEU A 23 2.70 -5.67 -21.78
C LEU A 23 1.19 -5.96 -21.68
N PHE A 24 0.60 -6.40 -22.80
CA PHE A 24 -0.82 -6.76 -22.83
C PHE A 24 -1.12 -8.03 -22.04
N ALA A 25 -0.26 -9.04 -22.12
CA ALA A 25 -0.41 -10.26 -21.31
C ALA A 25 -0.35 -9.96 -19.80
N ALA A 26 0.51 -9.03 -19.38
CA ALA A 26 0.58 -8.59 -17.98
C ALA A 26 -0.69 -7.85 -17.52
N SER A 27 -1.36 -7.12 -18.42
CA SER A 27 -2.62 -6.43 -18.11
C SER A 27 -3.85 -7.35 -18.07
N ALA A 28 -3.79 -8.49 -18.76
CA ALA A 28 -4.86 -9.47 -18.85
C ALA A 28 -4.78 -10.59 -17.79
N HIS A 29 -3.89 -10.44 -16.80
CA HIS A 29 -3.70 -11.45 -15.76
C HIS A 29 -4.93 -11.54 -14.85
N GLU A 30 -5.70 -12.61 -15.00
CA GLU A 30 -6.81 -12.97 -14.11
C GLU A 30 -6.29 -13.89 -12.99
N VAL A 31 -6.46 -13.47 -11.75
CA VAL A 31 -6.16 -14.32 -10.59
C VAL A 31 -7.48 -14.85 -10.05
N THR A 32 -7.64 -16.16 -10.08
CA THR A 32 -8.75 -16.83 -9.39
C THR A 32 -8.42 -16.90 -7.92
N LEU A 33 -9.22 -16.23 -7.08
CA LEU A 33 -9.12 -16.32 -5.64
C LEU A 33 -10.09 -17.37 -5.12
N PRO A 34 -9.73 -18.13 -4.07
CA PRO A 34 -10.67 -19.05 -3.45
C PRO A 34 -11.85 -18.28 -2.86
N ASP A 35 -13.04 -18.86 -2.99
CA ASP A 35 -14.23 -18.37 -2.29
C ASP A 35 -14.00 -18.39 -0.78
N THR A 36 -14.43 -17.34 -0.11
CA THR A 36 -14.26 -17.23 1.33
C THR A 36 -15.63 -16.95 1.98
N ASP A 37 -16.06 -17.84 2.85
CA ASP A 37 -17.26 -17.68 3.69
C ASP A 37 -17.01 -16.70 4.87
N ALA A 38 -16.35 -15.59 4.62
CA ALA A 38 -16.03 -14.63 5.66
C ALA A 38 -17.29 -13.87 6.08
N THR A 39 -17.80 -14.18 7.26
CA THR A 39 -18.97 -13.53 7.87
C THR A 39 -18.68 -12.13 8.41
N ALA A 40 -17.41 -11.75 8.53
CA ALA A 40 -16.98 -10.44 9.03
C ALA A 40 -15.95 -9.81 8.09
N PRO A 41 -15.95 -8.48 7.90
CA PRO A 41 -14.99 -7.80 7.05
C PRO A 41 -13.57 -7.95 7.59
N LEU A 42 -12.62 -8.17 6.67
CA LEU A 42 -11.18 -8.22 6.97
C LEU A 42 -10.65 -6.82 7.33
N LEU A 43 -11.02 -5.83 6.54
CA LEU A 43 -10.68 -4.42 6.72
C LEU A 43 -11.97 -3.60 6.82
N GLU A 44 -12.03 -2.71 7.79
CA GLU A 44 -13.16 -1.80 7.97
C GLU A 44 -12.64 -0.37 8.15
N VAL A 45 -13.17 0.54 7.35
CA VAL A 45 -12.84 1.98 7.35
C VAL A 45 -14.13 2.73 7.63
N LYS A 46 -14.18 3.52 8.70
CA LYS A 46 -15.38 4.23 9.15
C LYS A 46 -15.11 5.72 9.36
N GLY A 47 -15.71 6.56 8.53
CA GLY A 47 -15.70 8.02 8.69
C GLY A 47 -14.29 8.64 8.67
N VAL A 48 -13.35 8.05 7.93
CA VAL A 48 -11.96 8.44 7.95
C VAL A 48 -11.77 9.80 7.30
N CYS A 49 -11.14 10.71 8.06
CA CYS A 49 -10.64 12.00 7.59
C CYS A 49 -9.14 12.11 7.82
N ARG A 50 -8.46 12.79 6.92
CA ARG A 50 -7.05 13.16 7.10
C ARG A 50 -6.82 14.61 6.76
N ASP A 51 -6.42 15.38 7.77
CA ASP A 51 -6.11 16.80 7.68
C ASP A 51 -4.59 17.02 7.79
N TYR A 52 -4.06 17.86 6.92
CA TYR A 52 -2.71 18.39 7.01
C TYR A 52 -2.73 19.84 7.43
N ARG A 53 -1.79 20.22 8.29
CA ARG A 53 -1.58 21.63 8.64
C ARG A 53 -0.89 22.34 7.48
N THR A 54 -1.45 23.46 7.05
CA THR A 54 -0.81 24.33 6.05
C THR A 54 -0.10 25.50 6.74
N PRO A 55 0.95 26.06 6.10
CA PRO A 55 1.64 27.24 6.64
C PRO A 55 0.68 28.38 6.96
N ARG A 56 1.05 29.18 7.95
CA ARG A 56 0.32 30.40 8.27
C ARG A 56 0.41 31.37 7.09
N LYS A 57 -0.72 31.96 6.69
CA LYS A 57 -0.75 33.00 5.65
C LYS A 57 -0.23 34.36 6.12
N THR A 58 -0.27 34.60 7.44
CA THR A 58 0.21 35.83 8.09
C THR A 58 0.95 35.50 9.38
N VAL A 59 1.85 36.39 9.83
CA VAL A 59 2.72 36.19 11.00
C VAL A 59 1.92 35.84 12.27
N PHE A 60 0.75 36.45 12.47
CA PHE A 60 -0.14 36.23 13.61
C PHE A 60 -1.35 35.38 13.30
N GLY A 61 -1.48 34.86 12.06
CA GLY A 61 -2.61 34.03 11.65
C GLY A 61 -2.55 32.61 12.21
N LYS A 62 -3.70 31.96 12.36
CA LYS A 62 -3.77 30.53 12.67
C LYS A 62 -3.31 29.73 11.45
N PRO A 63 -2.61 28.58 11.65
CA PRO A 63 -2.30 27.67 10.55
C PRO A 63 -3.58 27.18 9.89
N GLY A 64 -3.60 27.10 8.59
CA GLY A 64 -4.71 26.51 7.85
C GLY A 64 -4.73 25.00 7.96
N LYS A 65 -5.81 24.39 7.50
CA LYS A 65 -5.95 22.93 7.35
C LYS A 65 -6.29 22.61 5.89
N PHE A 66 -5.67 21.58 5.37
CA PHE A 66 -6.01 20.97 4.08
C PHE A 66 -6.52 19.55 4.36
N ARG A 67 -7.77 19.26 3.98
CA ARG A 67 -8.38 17.94 4.14
C ARG A 67 -8.11 17.10 2.89
N ALA A 68 -7.21 16.14 3.03
CA ALA A 68 -6.79 15.26 1.94
C ALA A 68 -7.70 14.02 1.78
N VAL A 69 -8.29 13.54 2.87
CA VAL A 69 -9.32 12.49 2.89
C VAL A 69 -10.50 13.00 3.69
N ASN A 70 -11.72 12.88 3.16
CA ASN A 70 -12.90 13.43 3.76
C ASN A 70 -14.01 12.39 3.93
N ASN A 71 -14.27 12.00 5.18
CA ASN A 71 -15.37 11.14 5.62
C ASN A 71 -15.53 9.86 4.77
N LEU A 72 -14.42 9.14 4.55
CA LEU A 72 -14.42 7.93 3.74
C LEU A 72 -14.79 6.71 4.58
N SER A 73 -15.72 5.90 4.07
CA SER A 73 -16.13 4.64 4.70
C SER A 73 -16.25 3.54 3.65
N PHE A 74 -15.70 2.37 3.93
CA PHE A 74 -15.84 1.15 3.15
C PHE A 74 -15.39 -0.04 3.98
N SER A 75 -15.71 -1.24 3.51
CA SER A 75 -15.21 -2.49 4.07
C SER A 75 -14.63 -3.37 2.96
N LEU A 76 -13.74 -4.27 3.33
CA LEU A 76 -13.12 -5.25 2.44
C LEU A 76 -13.16 -6.61 3.11
N ASN A 77 -13.74 -7.59 2.43
CA ASN A 77 -13.80 -8.97 2.91
C ASN A 77 -12.50 -9.72 2.56
N ARG A 78 -12.31 -10.86 3.20
CA ARG A 78 -11.17 -11.73 2.86
C ARG A 78 -11.30 -12.21 1.41
N GLY A 79 -10.20 -12.16 0.66
CA GLY A 79 -10.17 -12.52 -0.77
C GLY A 79 -10.70 -11.44 -1.72
N GLU A 80 -11.31 -10.38 -1.21
CA GLU A 80 -11.84 -9.29 -2.02
C GLU A 80 -10.74 -8.34 -2.49
N ARG A 81 -10.93 -7.72 -3.65
CA ARG A 81 -10.05 -6.73 -4.25
C ARG A 81 -10.76 -5.40 -4.40
N LEU A 82 -10.08 -4.34 -4.00
CA LEU A 82 -10.58 -2.97 -4.13
C LEU A 82 -9.64 -2.14 -4.99
N GLY A 83 -10.16 -1.61 -6.10
CA GLY A 83 -9.48 -0.62 -6.92
C GLY A 83 -9.67 0.79 -6.37
N LEU A 84 -8.56 1.50 -6.08
CA LEU A 84 -8.60 2.91 -5.67
C LEU A 84 -8.20 3.80 -6.85
N VAL A 85 -9.18 4.45 -7.47
CA VAL A 85 -9.03 5.26 -8.69
C VAL A 85 -9.32 6.73 -8.39
N GLY A 86 -8.69 7.63 -9.13
CA GLY A 86 -8.90 9.07 -9.03
C GLY A 86 -7.73 9.87 -9.59
N GLU A 87 -7.90 11.17 -9.76
CA GLU A 87 -6.89 12.08 -10.28
C GLU A 87 -5.65 12.19 -9.37
N SER A 88 -4.55 12.70 -9.92
CA SER A 88 -3.36 12.97 -9.12
C SER A 88 -3.67 14.01 -8.03
N GLY A 89 -3.23 13.74 -6.79
CA GLY A 89 -3.47 14.63 -5.65
C GLY A 89 -4.82 14.46 -4.94
N CYS A 90 -5.74 13.58 -5.38
CA CYS A 90 -7.04 13.40 -4.73
C CYS A 90 -7.01 12.61 -3.40
N GLY A 91 -5.84 12.30 -2.85
CA GLY A 91 -5.72 11.67 -1.53
C GLY A 91 -5.48 10.17 -1.53
N LYS A 92 -5.35 9.47 -2.67
CA LYS A 92 -5.10 8.01 -2.74
C LYS A 92 -3.92 7.57 -1.88
N SER A 93 -2.76 8.18 -2.10
CA SER A 93 -1.54 7.85 -1.34
C SER A 93 -1.67 8.16 0.16
N THR A 94 -2.41 9.20 0.51
CA THR A 94 -2.71 9.54 1.91
C THR A 94 -3.56 8.46 2.56
N LEU A 95 -4.62 8.02 1.88
CA LEU A 95 -5.47 6.93 2.34
C LEU A 95 -4.67 5.63 2.48
N THR A 96 -3.89 5.26 1.46
CA THR A 96 -3.06 4.04 1.51
C THR A 96 -2.09 4.05 2.69
N ARG A 97 -1.43 5.19 2.97
CA ARG A 97 -0.55 5.31 4.15
C ARG A 97 -1.32 5.16 5.46
N ALA A 98 -2.54 5.70 5.53
CA ALA A 98 -3.38 5.53 6.71
C ALA A 98 -3.80 4.07 6.91
N LEU A 99 -4.23 3.38 5.84
CA LEU A 99 -4.57 1.96 5.88
C LEU A 99 -3.42 1.09 6.37
N LEU A 100 -2.19 1.39 5.92
CA LEU A 100 -0.97 0.67 6.30
C LEU A 100 -0.43 1.02 7.71
N GLY A 101 -1.11 1.88 8.45
CA GLY A 101 -0.62 2.31 9.76
C GLY A 101 0.64 3.18 9.70
N LEU A 102 0.93 3.80 8.56
CA LEU A 102 2.09 4.69 8.38
C LEU A 102 1.78 6.14 8.75
N GLU A 103 0.51 6.52 8.70
CA GLU A 103 0.06 7.88 8.94
C GLU A 103 -1.28 7.89 9.67
N ALA A 104 -1.34 8.48 10.87
CA ALA A 104 -2.54 8.48 11.68
C ALA A 104 -3.66 9.30 11.03
N VAL A 105 -4.90 8.86 11.17
CA VAL A 105 -6.08 9.59 10.72
C VAL A 105 -6.39 10.77 11.67
N SER A 106 -7.07 11.79 11.16
CA SER A 106 -7.51 12.93 11.96
C SER A 106 -8.85 12.65 12.65
N GLU A 107 -9.71 11.89 11.98
CA GLU A 107 -11.05 11.49 12.44
C GLU A 107 -11.37 10.11 11.86
N GLY A 108 -12.29 9.39 12.50
CA GLY A 108 -12.70 8.05 12.08
C GLY A 108 -11.81 6.93 12.58
N THR A 109 -12.08 5.73 12.10
CA THR A 109 -11.39 4.51 12.55
C THR A 109 -11.04 3.60 11.38
N ILE A 110 -9.92 2.88 11.50
CA ILE A 110 -9.50 1.82 10.59
C ILE A 110 -9.24 0.59 11.46
N THR A 111 -9.89 -0.52 11.14
CA THR A 111 -9.67 -1.81 11.81
C THR A 111 -9.31 -2.89 10.81
N LEU A 112 -8.39 -3.78 11.18
CA LEU A 112 -8.04 -4.98 10.45
C LEU A 112 -8.31 -6.20 11.34
N ARG A 113 -9.14 -7.13 10.89
CA ARG A 113 -9.61 -8.29 11.67
C ARG A 113 -10.25 -7.89 13.01
N GLY A 114 -10.98 -6.76 13.03
CA GLY A 114 -11.59 -6.20 14.23
C GLY A 114 -10.63 -5.41 15.13
N GLU A 115 -9.32 -5.48 14.91
CA GLU A 115 -8.31 -4.78 15.71
C GLU A 115 -7.97 -3.41 15.11
N PRO A 116 -7.83 -2.34 15.93
CA PRO A 116 -7.55 -1.02 15.42
C PRO A 116 -6.11 -0.91 14.86
N VAL A 117 -5.97 -0.30 13.69
CA VAL A 117 -4.67 -0.03 13.04
C VAL A 117 -3.87 1.00 13.83
N PHE A 118 -4.54 1.87 14.58
CA PHE A 118 -3.91 2.87 15.46
C PHE A 118 -4.47 2.79 16.87
N THR A 119 -3.59 2.96 17.87
CA THR A 119 -3.97 3.20 19.25
C THR A 119 -3.63 4.67 19.57
N GLY A 120 -4.65 5.53 19.52
CA GLY A 120 -4.45 6.97 19.44
C GLY A 120 -3.73 7.37 18.14
N THR A 121 -2.56 7.99 18.24
CA THR A 121 -1.73 8.36 17.08
C THR A 121 -0.61 7.35 16.77
N LYS A 122 -0.45 6.32 17.59
CA LYS A 122 0.60 5.32 17.43
C LYS A 122 0.09 4.14 16.59
N PRO A 123 0.90 3.62 15.64
CA PRO A 123 0.52 2.43 14.90
C PRO A 123 0.48 1.21 15.82
N ASN A 124 -0.52 0.35 15.62
CA ASN A 124 -0.60 -0.95 16.27
C ASN A 124 0.31 -1.94 15.51
N LEU A 125 1.48 -2.24 16.09
CA LEU A 125 2.47 -3.10 15.43
C LEU A 125 1.98 -4.54 15.26
N ALA A 126 1.16 -5.04 16.19
CA ALA A 126 0.58 -6.38 16.08
C ALA A 126 -0.35 -6.52 14.88
N VAL A 127 -1.08 -5.44 14.53
CA VAL A 127 -1.93 -5.38 13.34
C VAL A 127 -1.08 -5.15 12.08
N ARG A 128 -0.10 -4.25 12.17
CA ARG A 128 0.73 -3.88 11.02
C ARG A 128 1.52 -5.04 10.43
N ARG A 129 1.94 -6.02 11.23
CA ARG A 129 2.63 -7.23 10.75
C ARG A 129 1.80 -8.09 9.78
N HIS A 130 0.47 -7.88 9.73
CA HIS A 130 -0.43 -8.58 8.81
C HIS A 130 -0.68 -7.81 7.50
N MET A 131 0.00 -6.69 7.30
CA MET A 131 -0.14 -5.85 6.11
C MET A 131 1.19 -5.72 5.39
N GLN A 132 1.14 -5.77 4.07
CA GLN A 132 2.30 -5.53 3.22
C GLN A 132 1.98 -4.50 2.15
N VAL A 133 3.01 -3.85 1.64
CA VAL A 133 2.92 -2.88 0.55
C VAL A 133 3.93 -3.21 -0.53
N VAL A 134 3.46 -3.15 -1.77
CA VAL A 134 4.33 -3.18 -2.95
C VAL A 134 4.32 -1.78 -3.56
N PHE A 135 5.49 -1.14 -3.59
CA PHE A 135 5.62 0.19 -4.15
C PHE A 135 5.69 0.16 -5.68
N GLN A 136 5.24 1.22 -6.32
CA GLN A 136 5.28 1.37 -7.78
C GLN A 136 6.71 1.39 -8.33
N ASP A 137 7.65 1.97 -7.57
CA ASP A 137 9.07 1.98 -7.87
C ASP A 137 9.83 1.15 -6.82
N PRO A 138 10.11 -0.14 -7.10
CA PRO A 138 10.83 -0.99 -6.18
C PRO A 138 12.29 -0.53 -5.97
N TYR A 139 12.92 0.06 -6.96
CA TYR A 139 14.31 0.53 -6.84
C TYR A 139 14.41 1.75 -5.94
N GLY A 140 13.48 2.71 -6.07
CA GLY A 140 13.40 3.89 -5.19
C GLY A 140 13.02 3.55 -3.75
N SER A 141 12.50 2.35 -3.49
CA SER A 141 12.11 1.89 -2.15
C SER A 141 13.30 1.49 -1.29
N PHE A 142 14.44 1.15 -1.91
CA PHE A 142 15.65 0.77 -1.19
C PHE A 142 16.52 1.99 -0.84
N ASN A 143 16.95 2.06 0.41
CA ASN A 143 17.91 3.07 0.82
C ASN A 143 19.34 2.65 0.38
N PRO A 144 19.97 3.35 -0.59
CA PRO A 144 21.28 2.96 -1.13
C PRO A 144 22.43 3.05 -0.11
N ARG A 145 22.18 3.70 1.04
CA ARG A 145 23.17 3.79 2.14
C ARG A 145 23.11 2.59 3.08
N HIS A 146 22.10 1.74 2.96
CA HIS A 146 21.96 0.55 3.79
C HIS A 146 22.37 -0.72 3.03
N ARG A 147 23.02 -1.64 3.74
CA ARG A 147 23.30 -2.98 3.21
C ARG A 147 21.99 -3.72 2.95
N VAL A 148 21.94 -4.55 1.91
CA VAL A 148 20.77 -5.36 1.54
C VAL A 148 20.27 -6.19 2.73
N ALA A 149 21.16 -6.88 3.45
CA ALA A 149 20.80 -7.63 4.65
C ALA A 149 20.04 -6.80 5.71
N ARG A 150 20.40 -5.52 5.89
CA ARG A 150 19.69 -4.63 6.80
C ARG A 150 18.27 -4.34 6.30
N GLN A 151 18.10 -4.10 5.01
CA GLN A 151 16.80 -3.78 4.43
C GLN A 151 15.86 -4.98 4.48
N ILE A 152 16.35 -6.20 4.21
CA ILE A 152 15.61 -7.45 4.33
C ILE A 152 15.17 -7.68 5.78
N THR A 153 16.03 -7.39 6.75
CA THR A 153 15.74 -7.67 8.16
C THR A 153 15.06 -6.50 8.89
N GLU A 154 14.84 -5.37 8.22
CA GLU A 154 14.15 -4.23 8.84
C GLU A 154 12.76 -4.61 9.37
N PRO A 155 11.91 -5.39 8.67
CA PRO A 155 10.60 -5.76 9.18
C PRO A 155 10.62 -6.70 10.40
N PHE A 156 11.76 -7.28 10.76
CA PHE A 156 11.85 -8.22 11.90
C PHE A 156 11.45 -7.60 13.23
N TYR A 157 11.50 -6.26 13.37
CA TYR A 157 11.00 -5.58 14.57
C TYR A 157 9.50 -5.74 14.80
N LEU A 158 8.74 -6.20 13.77
CA LEU A 158 7.32 -6.50 13.88
C LEU A 158 7.05 -7.89 14.46
N LEU A 159 8.07 -8.75 14.54
CA LEU A 159 7.95 -10.10 15.08
C LEU A 159 8.08 -10.09 16.60
N ASP A 160 7.28 -10.91 17.26
CA ASP A 160 7.37 -11.09 18.71
C ASP A 160 8.73 -11.66 19.11
N THR A 161 9.30 -12.53 18.27
CA THR A 161 10.63 -13.12 18.46
C THR A 161 11.43 -12.99 17.14
N PRO A 162 12.18 -11.90 16.96
CA PRO A 162 13.02 -11.73 15.78
C PRO A 162 14.09 -12.83 15.67
N PRO A 163 14.32 -13.40 14.47
CA PRO A 163 15.37 -14.39 14.29
C PRO A 163 16.76 -13.80 14.52
N THR A 164 17.66 -14.57 15.14
CA THR A 164 19.04 -14.18 15.44
C THR A 164 20.03 -15.23 14.94
N GLY A 165 21.32 -14.91 14.88
CA GLY A 165 22.37 -15.86 14.50
C GLY A 165 22.12 -16.52 13.13
N ALA A 166 22.22 -17.84 13.09
CA ALA A 166 22.06 -18.63 11.86
C ALA A 166 20.65 -18.53 11.27
N ALA A 167 19.59 -18.47 12.09
CA ALA A 167 18.22 -18.33 11.62
C ALA A 167 17.99 -16.96 10.92
N ARG A 168 18.65 -15.90 11.40
CA ARG A 168 18.61 -14.60 10.73
C ARG A 168 19.31 -14.63 9.38
N GLN A 169 20.48 -15.30 9.30
CA GLN A 169 21.21 -15.46 8.04
C GLN A 169 20.38 -16.27 7.03
N GLN A 170 19.80 -17.37 7.46
CA GLN A 170 18.93 -18.18 6.61
C GLN A 170 17.76 -17.38 6.05
N ALA A 171 17.10 -16.57 6.87
CA ALA A 171 15.99 -15.72 6.41
C ALA A 171 16.43 -14.64 5.40
N ILE A 172 17.68 -14.18 5.47
CA ILE A 172 18.26 -13.27 4.46
C ILE A 172 18.48 -14.01 3.15
N ASP A 173 19.07 -15.21 3.22
CA ASP A 173 19.39 -16.02 2.05
C ASP A 173 18.10 -16.44 1.32
N ASP A 174 17.07 -16.86 2.05
CA ASP A 174 15.76 -17.24 1.51
C ASP A 174 15.05 -16.06 0.82
N ALA A 175 15.29 -14.83 1.26
CA ALA A 175 14.70 -13.64 0.65
C ALA A 175 15.45 -13.17 -0.61
N LEU A 176 16.59 -13.73 -0.94
CA LEU A 176 17.44 -13.39 -2.09
C LEU A 176 17.30 -14.36 -3.26
N ILE A 177 16.59 -15.47 -3.08
CA ILE A 177 16.31 -16.49 -4.08
C ILE A 177 15.01 -16.18 -4.80
#